data_29d06460f15bf2de00362b1bc3608e46
#
_entry.id   29d06460f15bf2de00362b1bc3608e46
#
_cell.length_a   1.000
_cell.length_b   1.000
_cell.length_c   1.000
_cell.angle_alpha   90.00
_cell.angle_beta   90.00
_cell.angle_gamma   90.00
#
_symmetry.space_group_name_H-M   'P 1'
#
loop_
_entity.id
_entity.type
_entity.pdbx_description
1 polymer ?
#
loop_
_entity_poly.entity_id
_entity_poly.type
_entity_poly.pdbx_seq_one_letter_code
_entity_poly.pdbx_strand_id
1 'polypeptide(L)'
;MDLKYLCEKYKLNDTEKSILNYLYINISNLKKIGLRKVAKDNYTSTTTVYKLCKKLNFEGYSDMIYHFTYSNQINDIETNIDIYTNTNKQIENNLEAFRKLIKKYENKLLMFVSTGISQTIANYMNERLSINGYRSIANAHLQLLTKEQKDEVLILAISSSGETKSLIEIIEQAKQNDIEVISFVGNANSKIAKISTLPIIIQGKNDFSKLKNPPDTFFSELILIFECFMSEISI
;
A
#
# COMPACT_ATOMS: atom_id res chain seq x y z
N MET A 1 -5.99 -17.12 -1.41
CA MET A 1 -4.85 -18.07 -1.62
C MET A 1 -5.06 -18.80 -2.95
N ASP A 2 -4.11 -18.73 -3.86
CA ASP A 2 -4.23 -19.38 -5.19
C ASP A 2 -3.76 -20.85 -5.10
N LEU A 3 -4.73 -21.79 -5.11
CA LEU A 3 -4.49 -23.22 -5.06
C LEU A 3 -3.69 -23.72 -6.26
N LYS A 4 -3.96 -23.18 -7.46
CA LYS A 4 -3.29 -23.57 -8.69
C LYS A 4 -1.81 -23.25 -8.63
N TYR A 5 -1.47 -22.04 -8.17
CA TYR A 5 -0.09 -21.62 -7.94
C TYR A 5 0.64 -22.55 -6.96
N LEU A 6 0.01 -22.91 -5.82
CA LEU A 6 0.62 -23.82 -4.85
C LEU A 6 0.86 -25.21 -5.43
N CYS A 7 -0.12 -25.76 -6.16
CA CYS A 7 0.01 -27.07 -6.80
C CYS A 7 1.17 -27.13 -7.79
N GLU A 8 1.35 -26.09 -8.58
CA GLU A 8 2.43 -25.99 -9.57
C GLU A 8 3.79 -25.75 -8.91
N LYS A 9 3.89 -24.79 -8.00
CA LYS A 9 5.12 -24.42 -7.30
C LYS A 9 5.72 -25.58 -6.53
N TYR A 10 4.90 -26.33 -5.81
CA TYR A 10 5.34 -27.45 -4.97
C TYR A 10 5.21 -28.81 -5.67
N LYS A 11 4.80 -28.88 -6.94
CA LYS A 11 4.63 -30.10 -7.73
C LYS A 11 3.84 -31.17 -6.95
N LEU A 12 2.63 -30.79 -6.51
CA LEU A 12 1.78 -31.66 -5.70
C LEU A 12 1.22 -32.81 -6.52
N ASN A 13 1.25 -34.02 -5.93
CA ASN A 13 0.55 -35.18 -6.51
C ASN A 13 -0.97 -35.12 -6.25
N ASP A 14 -1.74 -36.04 -6.84
CA ASP A 14 -3.20 -35.95 -6.81
C ASP A 14 -3.78 -36.14 -5.38
N THR A 15 -3.17 -36.94 -4.54
CA THR A 15 -3.54 -37.06 -3.12
C THR A 15 -3.27 -35.75 -2.37
N GLU A 16 -2.14 -35.14 -2.58
CA GLU A 16 -1.76 -33.86 -1.96
C GLU A 16 -2.69 -32.73 -2.41
N LYS A 17 -3.05 -32.70 -3.71
CA LYS A 17 -4.03 -31.76 -4.26
C LYS A 17 -5.42 -31.96 -3.63
N SER A 18 -5.86 -33.23 -3.47
CA SER A 18 -7.13 -33.53 -2.82
C SER A 18 -7.17 -33.02 -1.38
N ILE A 19 -6.11 -33.29 -0.60
CA ILE A 19 -6.00 -32.80 0.78
C ILE A 19 -6.02 -31.27 0.82
N LEU A 20 -5.27 -30.61 -0.07
CA LEU A 20 -5.23 -29.15 -0.12
C LEU A 20 -6.59 -28.54 -0.49
N ASN A 21 -7.28 -29.13 -1.46
CA ASN A 21 -8.63 -28.72 -1.84
C ASN A 21 -9.66 -28.93 -0.73
N TYR A 22 -9.60 -30.08 -0.02
CA TYR A 22 -10.42 -30.34 1.16
C TYR A 22 -10.22 -29.27 2.25
N LEU A 23 -8.96 -28.90 2.54
CA LEU A 23 -8.65 -27.86 3.50
C LEU A 23 -9.21 -26.51 3.06
N TYR A 24 -9.13 -26.20 1.79
CA TYR A 24 -9.64 -24.95 1.22
C TYR A 24 -11.18 -24.85 1.32
N ILE A 25 -11.90 -25.89 0.95
CA ILE A 25 -13.37 -25.94 1.02
C ILE A 25 -13.85 -25.82 2.48
N ASN A 26 -13.10 -26.38 3.43
CA ASN A 26 -13.47 -26.37 4.84
C ASN A 26 -12.83 -25.24 5.65
N ILE A 27 -12.29 -24.21 4.99
CA ILE A 27 -11.42 -23.23 5.60
C ILE A 27 -12.04 -22.49 6.79
N SER A 28 -13.33 -22.17 6.75
CA SER A 28 -14.08 -21.52 7.83
C SER A 28 -14.17 -22.37 9.12
N ASN A 29 -14.00 -23.68 9.00
CA ASN A 29 -14.10 -24.62 10.10
C ASN A 29 -12.77 -25.32 10.43
N LEU A 30 -11.67 -24.96 9.77
CA LEU A 30 -10.38 -25.67 9.90
C LEU A 30 -9.86 -25.73 11.33
N LYS A 31 -10.08 -24.69 12.15
CA LYS A 31 -9.68 -24.69 13.57
C LYS A 31 -10.32 -25.83 14.39
N LYS A 32 -11.47 -26.37 13.93
CA LYS A 32 -12.20 -27.46 14.59
C LYS A 32 -11.89 -28.82 13.96
N ILE A 33 -11.16 -28.85 12.84
CA ILE A 33 -10.86 -30.10 12.10
C ILE A 33 -9.44 -30.55 12.45
N GLY A 34 -9.32 -31.65 13.16
CA GLY A 34 -8.01 -32.20 13.53
C GLY A 34 -7.36 -33.01 12.41
N LEU A 35 -6.03 -33.18 12.46
CA LEU A 35 -5.21 -33.91 11.51
C LEU A 35 -5.80 -35.33 11.17
N ARG A 36 -6.28 -36.06 12.17
CA ARG A 36 -6.87 -37.40 11.98
C ARG A 36 -8.13 -37.37 11.12
N LYS A 37 -8.96 -36.31 11.27
CA LYS A 37 -10.16 -36.11 10.46
C LYS A 37 -9.82 -35.83 9.03
N VAL A 38 -8.87 -34.91 8.77
CA VAL A 38 -8.39 -34.61 7.41
C VAL A 38 -7.87 -35.87 6.72
N ALA A 39 -7.06 -36.66 7.40
CA ALA A 39 -6.53 -37.92 6.85
C ALA A 39 -7.67 -38.91 6.51
N LYS A 40 -8.62 -39.09 7.42
CA LYS A 40 -9.78 -39.97 7.22
C LYS A 40 -10.65 -39.53 6.04
N ASP A 41 -11.01 -38.26 5.98
CA ASP A 41 -11.92 -37.69 4.96
C ASP A 41 -11.28 -37.67 3.56
N ASN A 42 -9.95 -37.75 3.48
CA ASN A 42 -9.20 -37.86 2.23
C ASN A 42 -8.64 -39.27 1.97
N TYR A 43 -9.13 -40.29 2.67
CA TYR A 43 -8.73 -41.71 2.50
C TYR A 43 -7.20 -41.87 2.53
N THR A 44 -6.51 -41.21 3.43
CA THR A 44 -5.06 -41.23 3.54
C THR A 44 -4.58 -41.35 5.00
N SER A 45 -3.27 -41.40 5.20
CA SER A 45 -2.67 -41.46 6.53
C SER A 45 -2.37 -40.08 7.10
N THR A 46 -2.34 -39.96 8.44
CA THR A 46 -1.87 -38.73 9.12
C THR A 46 -0.44 -38.37 8.73
N THR A 47 0.40 -39.37 8.44
CA THR A 47 1.77 -39.20 7.96
C THR A 47 1.81 -38.51 6.60
N THR A 48 0.88 -38.85 5.70
CA THR A 48 0.77 -38.21 4.37
C THR A 48 0.41 -36.74 4.51
N VAL A 49 -0.58 -36.42 5.36
CA VAL A 49 -0.95 -35.00 5.64
C VAL A 49 0.22 -34.24 6.25
N TYR A 50 0.96 -34.85 7.19
CA TYR A 50 2.12 -34.22 7.81
C TYR A 50 3.25 -33.99 6.80
N LYS A 51 3.50 -34.94 5.88
CA LYS A 51 4.47 -34.76 4.78
C LYS A 51 4.07 -33.60 3.85
N LEU A 52 2.77 -33.42 3.58
CA LEU A 52 2.27 -32.28 2.82
C LEU A 52 2.56 -30.97 3.55
N CYS A 53 2.35 -30.88 4.87
CA CYS A 53 2.71 -29.70 5.64
C CYS A 53 4.19 -29.33 5.46
N LYS A 54 5.08 -30.30 5.60
CA LYS A 54 6.54 -30.10 5.41
C LYS A 54 6.88 -29.69 3.98
N LYS A 55 6.24 -30.30 2.99
CA LYS A 55 6.43 -29.97 1.57
C LYS A 55 6.01 -28.53 1.24
N LEU A 56 4.99 -28.03 1.93
CA LEU A 56 4.51 -26.63 1.83
C LEU A 56 5.29 -25.66 2.74
N ASN A 57 6.40 -26.10 3.36
CA ASN A 57 7.26 -25.34 4.26
C ASN A 57 6.62 -24.93 5.59
N PHE A 58 5.64 -25.69 6.09
CA PHE A 58 5.08 -25.51 7.43
C PHE A 58 5.75 -26.42 8.46
N GLU A 59 5.87 -25.96 9.71
CA GLU A 59 6.44 -26.76 10.80
C GLU A 59 5.59 -27.99 11.17
N GLY A 60 4.30 -27.95 10.88
CA GLY A 60 3.37 -29.04 11.12
C GLY A 60 1.93 -28.67 10.76
N TYR A 61 0.99 -29.55 11.11
CA TYR A 61 -0.42 -29.38 10.79
C TYR A 61 -1.02 -28.12 11.46
N SER A 62 -0.74 -27.90 12.75
CA SER A 62 -1.26 -26.73 13.48
C SER A 62 -0.76 -25.42 12.89
N ASP A 63 0.51 -25.37 12.50
CA ASP A 63 1.12 -24.22 11.84
C ASP A 63 0.48 -23.97 10.48
N MET A 64 0.34 -24.99 9.64
CA MET A 64 -0.34 -24.90 8.36
C MET A 64 -1.79 -24.39 8.51
N ILE A 65 -2.56 -24.93 9.46
CA ILE A 65 -3.95 -24.50 9.71
C ILE A 65 -4.00 -23.06 10.21
N TYR A 66 -3.07 -22.68 11.08
CA TYR A 66 -2.96 -21.29 11.53
C TYR A 66 -2.76 -20.34 10.33
N HIS A 67 -1.78 -20.62 9.49
CA HIS A 67 -1.52 -19.80 8.30
C HIS A 67 -2.69 -19.79 7.31
N PHE A 68 -3.33 -20.94 7.07
CA PHE A 68 -4.49 -20.98 6.16
C PHE A 68 -5.69 -20.23 6.71
N THR A 69 -5.98 -20.35 8.01
CA THR A 69 -7.10 -19.62 8.62
C THR A 69 -6.79 -18.16 8.79
N TYR A 70 -5.54 -17.79 9.08
CA TYR A 70 -5.11 -16.40 9.17
C TYR A 70 -5.14 -15.72 7.81
N SER A 71 -4.60 -16.35 6.77
CA SER A 71 -4.70 -15.84 5.39
C SER A 71 -6.15 -15.74 4.91
N ASN A 72 -7.05 -16.58 5.40
CA ASN A 72 -8.46 -16.52 5.06
C ASN A 72 -9.23 -15.51 5.91
N GLN A 73 -8.82 -15.29 7.16
CA GLN A 73 -9.32 -14.16 7.95
C GLN A 73 -8.86 -12.83 7.36
N ILE A 74 -7.71 -12.80 6.72
CA ILE A 74 -7.31 -11.68 5.86
C ILE A 74 -8.23 -11.61 4.62
N ASN A 75 -8.62 -12.72 3.99
CA ASN A 75 -9.56 -12.75 2.85
C ASN A 75 -11.04 -12.53 3.28
N ASP A 76 -11.46 -12.90 4.50
CA ASP A 76 -12.77 -12.53 5.08
C ASP A 76 -12.76 -11.08 5.62
N ILE A 77 -11.60 -10.57 5.95
CA ILE A 77 -11.30 -9.14 5.99
C ILE A 77 -11.36 -8.54 4.57
N GLU A 78 -11.13 -9.29 3.48
CA GLU A 78 -11.32 -8.85 2.08
C GLU A 78 -12.78 -8.52 1.74
N THR A 79 -13.77 -9.03 2.41
CA THR A 79 -15.16 -8.51 2.37
C THR A 79 -15.36 -7.23 3.18
N ASN A 80 -14.39 -6.84 4.01
CA ASN A 80 -14.26 -5.55 4.68
C ASN A 80 -13.01 -4.76 4.21
N ILE A 81 -12.24 -5.27 3.26
CA ILE A 81 -11.10 -4.58 2.63
C ILE A 81 -11.55 -3.86 1.36
N ASP A 82 -12.50 -2.98 1.50
CA ASP A 82 -12.62 -1.82 0.60
C ASP A 82 -11.35 -0.93 0.62
N ILE A 83 -10.47 -1.10 1.60
CA ILE A 83 -9.17 -0.40 1.65
C ILE A 83 -8.27 -0.86 0.50
N TYR A 84 -8.03 -2.16 0.36
CA TYR A 84 -7.11 -2.68 -0.66
C TYR A 84 -7.66 -2.53 -2.08
N THR A 85 -8.95 -2.73 -2.30
CA THR A 85 -9.55 -2.57 -3.63
C THR A 85 -9.57 -1.11 -4.08
N ASN A 86 -9.85 -0.17 -3.18
CA ASN A 86 -9.82 1.25 -3.51
C ASN A 86 -8.40 1.81 -3.54
N THR A 87 -7.51 1.34 -2.65
CA THR A 87 -6.09 1.66 -2.69
C THR A 87 -5.46 1.13 -3.97
N ASN A 88 -5.77 -0.10 -4.40
CA ASN A 88 -5.31 -0.65 -5.67
C ASN A 88 -5.77 0.20 -6.85
N LYS A 89 -7.03 0.62 -6.88
CA LYS A 89 -7.58 1.45 -7.96
C LYS A 89 -6.97 2.86 -7.98
N GLN A 90 -6.68 3.44 -6.82
CA GLN A 90 -5.94 4.71 -6.72
C GLN A 90 -4.48 4.54 -7.11
N ILE A 91 -3.84 3.44 -6.68
CA ILE A 91 -2.47 3.09 -7.07
C ILE A 91 -2.40 2.96 -8.58
N GLU A 92 -3.25 2.14 -9.19
CA GLU A 92 -3.28 1.91 -10.64
C GLU A 92 -3.47 3.21 -11.43
N ASN A 93 -4.45 4.06 -11.03
CA ASN A 93 -4.76 5.30 -11.72
C ASN A 93 -3.66 6.36 -11.62
N ASN A 94 -2.92 6.43 -10.52
CA ASN A 94 -1.93 7.47 -10.26
C ASN A 94 -0.48 6.99 -10.41
N LEU A 95 -0.24 5.68 -10.37
CA LEU A 95 1.11 5.10 -10.39
C LEU A 95 1.89 5.48 -11.64
N GLU A 96 1.27 5.36 -12.81
CA GLU A 96 1.94 5.68 -14.08
C GLU A 96 2.28 7.17 -14.17
N ALA A 97 1.36 8.05 -13.77
CA ALA A 97 1.59 9.49 -13.73
C ALA A 97 2.67 9.87 -12.70
N PHE A 98 2.64 9.25 -11.51
CA PHE A 98 3.64 9.43 -10.47
C PHE A 98 5.03 8.97 -10.96
N ARG A 99 5.12 7.76 -11.51
CA ARG A 99 6.36 7.19 -12.08
C ARG A 99 6.95 8.11 -13.15
N LYS A 100 6.13 8.60 -14.05
CA LYS A 100 6.56 9.51 -15.12
C LYS A 100 7.13 10.82 -14.57
N LEU A 101 6.48 11.42 -13.57
CA LEU A 101 6.97 12.65 -12.94
C LEU A 101 8.25 12.39 -12.15
N ILE A 102 8.31 11.38 -11.29
CA ILE A 102 9.51 11.06 -10.52
C ILE A 102 10.70 10.77 -11.45
N LYS A 103 10.49 10.04 -12.54
CA LYS A 103 11.54 9.76 -13.52
C LYS A 103 12.03 11.03 -14.23
N LYS A 104 11.13 11.97 -14.56
CA LYS A 104 11.50 13.29 -15.13
C LYS A 104 12.46 14.03 -14.19
N TYR A 105 12.28 13.86 -12.88
CA TYR A 105 13.06 14.54 -11.84
C TYR A 105 14.08 13.63 -11.13
N GLU A 106 14.48 12.49 -11.72
CA GLU A 106 15.37 11.49 -11.10
C GLU A 106 16.69 12.08 -10.59
N ASN A 107 17.30 12.99 -11.33
CA ASN A 107 18.55 13.66 -10.99
C ASN A 107 18.35 15.12 -10.49
N LYS A 108 17.14 15.49 -10.18
CA LYS A 108 16.73 16.84 -9.78
C LYS A 108 16.35 16.86 -8.30
N LEU A 109 15.89 17.98 -7.82
CA LEU A 109 15.50 18.15 -6.42
C LEU A 109 14.02 17.84 -6.21
N LEU A 110 13.72 16.92 -5.32
CA LEU A 110 12.38 16.62 -4.80
C LEU A 110 12.19 17.38 -3.49
N MET A 111 11.29 18.35 -3.43
CA MET A 111 11.10 19.22 -2.27
C MET A 111 9.74 18.97 -1.63
N PHE A 112 9.73 18.46 -0.40
CA PHE A 112 8.49 18.32 0.36
C PHE A 112 8.07 19.65 0.98
N VAL A 113 6.77 19.94 0.89
CA VAL A 113 6.13 21.06 1.57
C VAL A 113 4.94 20.56 2.39
N SER A 114 4.97 20.84 3.68
CA SER A 114 3.95 20.36 4.63
C SER A 114 4.00 21.18 5.92
N THR A 115 3.02 21.00 6.79
CA THR A 115 2.96 21.67 8.10
C THR A 115 2.37 20.75 9.16
N GLY A 116 2.72 20.97 10.43
CA GLY A 116 2.18 20.22 11.57
C GLY A 116 2.53 18.73 11.50
N ILE A 117 1.55 17.85 11.74
CA ILE A 117 1.74 16.38 11.73
C ILE A 117 2.20 15.90 10.35
N SER A 118 1.72 16.51 9.27
CA SER A 118 2.14 16.17 7.90
C SER A 118 3.65 16.30 7.69
N GLN A 119 4.33 17.17 8.46
CA GLN A 119 5.79 17.33 8.39
C GLN A 119 6.53 16.06 8.84
N THR A 120 5.99 15.33 9.81
CA THR A 120 6.55 14.05 10.25
C THR A 120 6.51 13.02 9.12
N ILE A 121 5.40 13.00 8.37
CA ILE A 121 5.26 12.09 7.23
C ILE A 121 6.14 12.54 6.07
N ALA A 122 6.24 13.84 5.81
CA ALA A 122 7.17 14.37 4.81
C ALA A 122 8.63 13.98 5.11
N ASN A 123 9.06 14.03 6.37
CA ASN A 123 10.38 13.58 6.78
C ASN A 123 10.59 12.09 6.51
N TYR A 124 9.60 11.24 6.82
CA TYR A 124 9.64 9.81 6.50
C TYR A 124 9.78 9.57 4.99
N MET A 125 8.93 10.21 4.18
CA MET A 125 8.94 10.05 2.73
C MET A 125 10.25 10.57 2.12
N ASN A 126 10.80 11.67 2.64
CA ASN A 126 12.10 12.20 2.27
C ASN A 126 13.23 11.19 2.52
N GLU A 127 13.26 10.59 3.71
CA GLU A 127 14.24 9.55 4.07
C GLU A 127 14.16 8.36 3.10
N ARG A 128 12.93 7.90 2.80
CA ARG A 128 12.70 6.80 1.85
C ARG A 128 13.20 7.11 0.45
N LEU A 129 12.96 8.33 -0.07
CA LEU A 129 13.48 8.77 -1.35
C LEU A 129 15.01 8.86 -1.33
N SER A 130 15.60 9.42 -0.27
CA SER A 130 17.05 9.55 -0.13
C SER A 130 17.76 8.19 -0.11
N ILE A 131 17.21 7.20 0.62
CA ILE A 131 17.74 5.83 0.65
C ILE A 131 17.69 5.19 -0.75
N ASN A 132 16.71 5.53 -1.58
CA ASN A 132 16.59 5.07 -2.97
C ASN A 132 17.35 5.95 -3.98
N GLY A 133 18.27 6.79 -3.52
CA GLY A 133 19.18 7.56 -4.37
C GLY A 133 18.64 8.88 -4.92
N TYR A 134 17.41 9.26 -4.58
CA TYR A 134 16.84 10.55 -5.01
C TYR A 134 17.38 11.70 -4.17
N ARG A 135 17.61 12.86 -4.80
CA ARG A 135 17.95 14.09 -4.09
C ARG A 135 16.67 14.72 -3.56
N SER A 136 16.45 14.65 -2.24
CA SER A 136 15.21 15.16 -1.64
C SER A 136 15.47 15.95 -0.36
N ILE A 137 14.57 16.89 -0.07
CA ILE A 137 14.56 17.70 1.16
C ILE A 137 13.14 17.80 1.70
N ALA A 138 13.00 17.79 3.03
CA ALA A 138 11.69 17.81 3.70
C ALA A 138 11.32 19.19 4.29
N ASN A 139 11.90 20.27 3.78
CA ASN A 139 11.59 21.63 4.18
C ASN A 139 11.39 22.52 2.96
N ALA A 140 10.41 23.41 3.03
CA ALA A 140 10.17 24.37 1.98
C ALA A 140 11.27 25.46 1.97
N HIS A 141 11.90 25.64 0.83
CA HIS A 141 12.81 26.74 0.58
C HIS A 141 12.22 27.65 -0.53
N LEU A 142 11.59 28.74 -0.12
CA LEU A 142 10.90 29.65 -1.05
C LEU A 142 11.85 30.23 -2.12
N GLN A 143 13.15 30.35 -1.82
CA GLN A 143 14.18 30.75 -2.76
C GLN A 143 14.31 29.81 -3.98
N LEU A 144 13.83 28.55 -3.85
CA LEU A 144 13.80 27.58 -4.94
C LEU A 144 12.52 27.65 -5.78
N LEU A 145 11.62 28.59 -5.52
CA LEU A 145 10.36 28.75 -6.25
C LEU A 145 10.45 29.88 -7.30
N THR A 146 11.55 29.93 -8.04
CA THR A 146 11.76 30.91 -9.12
C THR A 146 11.63 30.23 -10.48
N LYS A 147 11.48 31.02 -11.55
CA LYS A 147 11.36 30.51 -12.92
C LYS A 147 12.58 29.69 -13.38
N GLU A 148 13.75 30.03 -12.87
CA GLU A 148 15.01 29.35 -13.16
C GLU A 148 15.05 27.96 -12.61
N GLN A 149 14.19 27.64 -11.63
CA GLN A 149 14.04 26.32 -11.02
C GLN A 149 12.96 25.47 -11.68
N LYS A 150 12.29 25.98 -12.71
CA LYS A 150 11.44 25.16 -13.56
C LYS A 150 12.25 23.96 -14.09
N ASP A 151 11.65 22.79 -14.04
CA ASP A 151 12.27 21.52 -14.43
C ASP A 151 13.51 21.09 -13.58
N GLU A 152 13.90 21.86 -12.55
CA GLU A 152 14.95 21.51 -11.59
C GLU A 152 14.41 21.09 -10.22
N VAL A 153 13.18 21.50 -9.90
CA VAL A 153 12.50 21.20 -8.63
C VAL A 153 11.13 20.61 -8.89
N LEU A 154 10.83 19.48 -8.24
CA LEU A 154 9.49 18.93 -8.13
C LEU A 154 9.00 19.08 -6.70
N ILE A 155 7.83 19.68 -6.51
CA ILE A 155 7.21 19.79 -5.19
C ILE A 155 6.37 18.59 -4.87
N LEU A 156 6.51 18.08 -3.63
CA LEU A 156 5.69 17.03 -3.03
C LEU A 156 4.92 17.63 -1.84
N ALA A 157 3.66 18.00 -2.03
CA ALA A 157 2.85 18.67 -1.01
C ALA A 157 2.00 17.67 -0.24
N ILE A 158 1.96 17.78 1.10
CA ILE A 158 1.14 16.92 1.96
C ILE A 158 0.19 17.78 2.79
N SER A 159 -1.12 17.56 2.62
CA SER A 159 -2.15 18.27 3.39
C SER A 159 -3.43 17.43 3.49
N SER A 160 -3.78 16.94 4.68
CA SER A 160 -5.02 16.18 4.89
C SER A 160 -6.26 16.94 4.42
N SER A 161 -6.42 18.20 4.80
CA SER A 161 -7.55 19.03 4.36
C SER A 161 -7.45 19.52 2.92
N GLY A 162 -6.21 19.72 2.42
CA GLY A 162 -5.94 20.38 1.15
C GLY A 162 -6.27 21.88 1.13
N GLU A 163 -6.52 22.50 2.31
CA GLU A 163 -6.95 23.88 2.47
C GLU A 163 -5.97 24.70 3.35
N THR A 164 -4.78 24.20 3.61
CA THR A 164 -3.77 24.88 4.44
C THR A 164 -3.25 26.13 3.72
N LYS A 165 -3.56 27.31 4.23
CA LYS A 165 -3.27 28.60 3.56
C LYS A 165 -1.80 28.78 3.16
N SER A 166 -0.86 28.53 4.09
CA SER A 166 0.57 28.66 3.80
C SER A 166 1.05 27.72 2.69
N LEU A 167 0.49 26.50 2.59
CA LEU A 167 0.82 25.56 1.51
C LEU A 167 0.19 26.01 0.18
N ILE A 168 -1.03 26.55 0.22
CA ILE A 168 -1.69 27.11 -0.97
C ILE A 168 -0.83 28.23 -1.58
N GLU A 169 -0.33 29.17 -0.76
CA GLU A 169 0.53 30.26 -1.20
C GLU A 169 1.82 29.74 -1.88
N ILE A 170 2.46 28.74 -1.27
CA ILE A 170 3.66 28.10 -1.83
C ILE A 170 3.35 27.44 -3.18
N ILE A 171 2.23 26.69 -3.28
CA ILE A 171 1.87 25.96 -4.50
C ILE A 171 1.40 26.94 -5.60
N GLU A 172 0.71 28.02 -5.25
CA GLU A 172 0.35 29.09 -6.20
C GLU A 172 1.60 29.76 -6.77
N GLN A 173 2.59 30.07 -5.94
CA GLN A 173 3.88 30.61 -6.39
C GLN A 173 4.62 29.63 -7.30
N ALA A 174 4.65 28.34 -6.94
CA ALA A 174 5.23 27.27 -7.77
C ALA A 174 4.55 27.23 -9.14
N LYS A 175 3.23 27.23 -9.17
CA LYS A 175 2.43 27.21 -10.40
C LYS A 175 2.69 28.43 -11.29
N GLN A 176 2.81 29.64 -10.69
CA GLN A 176 3.14 30.88 -11.42
C GLN A 176 4.50 30.80 -12.09
N ASN A 177 5.42 30.00 -11.57
CA ASN A 177 6.76 29.78 -12.08
C ASN A 177 6.91 28.46 -12.88
N ASP A 178 5.79 27.85 -13.27
CA ASP A 178 5.75 26.57 -14.02
C ASP A 178 6.46 25.40 -13.32
N ILE A 179 6.57 25.42 -12.00
CA ILE A 179 7.14 24.32 -11.20
C ILE A 179 6.04 23.29 -10.97
N GLU A 180 6.32 22.04 -11.28
CA GLU A 180 5.36 20.94 -11.14
C GLU A 180 5.17 20.52 -9.68
N VAL A 181 3.94 20.12 -9.33
CA VAL A 181 3.54 19.78 -7.97
C VAL A 181 2.78 18.47 -7.96
N ILE A 182 3.26 17.49 -7.21
CA ILE A 182 2.48 16.33 -6.76
C ILE A 182 1.90 16.67 -5.39
N SER A 183 0.60 16.51 -5.20
CA SER A 183 0.00 16.72 -3.88
C SER A 183 -0.69 15.46 -3.36
N PHE A 184 -0.51 15.17 -2.09
CA PHE A 184 -1.22 14.13 -1.35
C PHE A 184 -2.25 14.81 -0.45
N VAL A 185 -3.52 14.65 -0.77
CA VAL A 185 -4.62 15.38 -0.11
C VAL A 185 -5.80 14.47 0.19
N GLY A 186 -6.53 14.74 1.29
CA GLY A 186 -7.71 13.96 1.67
C GLY A 186 -9.00 14.38 0.93
N ASN A 187 -9.00 15.55 0.27
CA ASN A 187 -10.19 16.07 -0.41
C ASN A 187 -9.90 16.45 -1.86
N ALA A 188 -10.51 15.73 -2.79
CA ALA A 188 -10.39 15.97 -4.23
C ALA A 188 -10.87 17.37 -4.67
N ASN A 189 -11.80 17.96 -3.93
CA ASN A 189 -12.35 19.28 -4.22
C ASN A 189 -11.57 20.41 -3.58
N SER A 190 -10.50 20.12 -2.84
CA SER A 190 -9.68 21.11 -2.15
C SER A 190 -8.94 22.03 -3.12
N LYS A 191 -8.54 23.18 -2.60
CA LYS A 191 -7.79 24.18 -3.40
C LYS A 191 -6.42 23.62 -3.84
N ILE A 192 -5.70 22.93 -2.94
CA ILE A 192 -4.41 22.30 -3.28
C ILE A 192 -4.59 21.27 -4.40
N ALA A 193 -5.61 20.39 -4.33
CA ALA A 193 -5.86 19.42 -5.38
C ALA A 193 -6.05 20.07 -6.76
N LYS A 194 -6.82 21.16 -6.83
CA LYS A 194 -7.15 21.85 -8.08
C LYS A 194 -5.98 22.59 -8.72
N ILE A 195 -5.00 23.00 -7.93
CA ILE A 195 -3.85 23.79 -8.44
C ILE A 195 -2.60 22.93 -8.67
N SER A 196 -2.58 21.68 -8.19
CA SER A 196 -1.47 20.74 -8.35
C SER A 196 -1.42 20.12 -9.76
N THR A 197 -0.22 19.77 -10.22
CA THR A 197 0.00 19.04 -11.48
C THR A 197 -0.55 17.63 -11.40
N LEU A 198 -0.29 16.94 -10.30
CA LEU A 198 -0.80 15.58 -10.02
C LEU A 198 -1.35 15.52 -8.58
N PRO A 199 -2.66 15.66 -8.39
CA PRO A 199 -3.28 15.41 -7.10
C PRO A 199 -3.48 13.92 -6.87
N ILE A 200 -2.92 13.39 -5.80
CA ILE A 200 -3.14 12.02 -5.30
C ILE A 200 -4.11 12.12 -4.13
N ILE A 201 -5.30 11.59 -4.31
CA ILE A 201 -6.37 11.71 -3.32
C ILE A 201 -6.32 10.54 -2.36
N ILE A 202 -6.03 10.82 -1.10
CA ILE A 202 -5.96 9.83 -0.02
C ILE A 202 -7.33 9.79 0.65
N GLN A 203 -8.13 8.78 0.32
CA GLN A 203 -9.46 8.60 0.90
C GLN A 203 -9.52 7.30 1.70
N GLY A 204 -9.50 7.40 3.03
CA GLY A 204 -9.81 6.32 3.93
C GLY A 204 -11.27 5.89 3.82
N LYS A 205 -11.48 4.61 3.58
CA LYS A 205 -12.83 4.02 3.57
C LYS A 205 -13.07 3.03 4.70
N ASN A 206 -12.26 3.09 5.75
CA ASN A 206 -12.54 2.29 6.93
C ASN A 206 -13.83 2.82 7.57
N ASP A 207 -14.86 1.99 7.64
CA ASP A 207 -16.07 2.30 8.41
C ASP A 207 -15.77 2.19 9.91
N PHE A 208 -15.13 3.21 10.43
CA PHE A 208 -14.97 3.42 11.87
C PHE A 208 -16.16 4.16 12.49
N SER A 209 -17.27 4.32 11.76
CA SER A 209 -18.47 5.04 12.21
C SER A 209 -19.04 4.48 13.51
N LYS A 210 -18.80 3.19 13.81
CA LYS A 210 -19.21 2.53 15.05
C LYS A 210 -18.32 2.89 16.26
N LEU A 211 -17.17 3.50 16.04
CA LEU A 211 -16.29 3.95 17.12
C LEU A 211 -16.76 5.33 17.63
N LYS A 212 -16.71 5.51 18.95
CA LYS A 212 -17.05 6.80 19.57
C LYS A 212 -16.16 7.95 19.08
N ASN A 213 -14.88 7.64 18.82
CA ASN A 213 -13.89 8.56 18.27
C ASN A 213 -13.19 7.83 17.11
N PRO A 214 -13.64 7.98 15.86
CA PRO A 214 -13.02 7.34 14.72
C PRO A 214 -11.60 7.89 14.49
N PRO A 215 -10.62 7.04 14.16
CA PRO A 215 -9.26 7.49 13.85
C PRO A 215 -9.21 8.28 12.54
N ASP A 216 -8.29 9.23 12.44
CA ASP A 216 -7.89 9.82 11.16
C ASP A 216 -6.95 8.84 10.44
N THR A 217 -7.40 8.25 9.34
CA THR A 217 -6.64 7.24 8.58
C THR A 217 -5.82 7.85 7.44
N PHE A 218 -5.92 9.16 7.20
CA PHE A 218 -5.21 9.84 6.10
C PHE A 218 -3.72 9.50 6.07
N PHE A 219 -3.05 9.60 7.21
CA PHE A 219 -1.59 9.41 7.27
C PHE A 219 -1.18 7.95 7.09
N SER A 220 -1.92 7.00 7.65
CA SER A 220 -1.64 5.57 7.49
C SER A 220 -1.82 5.12 6.04
N GLU A 221 -2.83 5.62 5.36
CA GLU A 221 -3.08 5.32 3.96
C GLU A 221 -2.09 6.02 3.02
N LEU A 222 -1.72 7.27 3.35
CA LEU A 222 -0.67 7.98 2.62
C LEU A 222 0.65 7.19 2.65
N ILE A 223 1.08 6.71 3.83
CA ILE A 223 2.30 5.90 3.94
C ILE A 223 2.17 4.63 3.10
N LEU A 224 1.04 3.92 3.18
CA LEU A 224 0.82 2.69 2.42
C LEU A 224 0.89 2.95 0.90
N ILE A 225 0.19 3.96 0.39
CA ILE A 225 0.20 4.34 -1.03
C ILE A 225 1.60 4.73 -1.47
N PHE A 226 2.30 5.51 -0.66
CA PHE A 226 3.67 5.92 -0.97
C PHE A 226 4.63 4.73 -1.04
N GLU A 227 4.56 3.78 -0.09
CA GLU A 227 5.39 2.57 -0.14
C GLU A 227 5.07 1.70 -1.37
N CYS A 228 3.80 1.59 -1.77
CA CYS A 228 3.44 0.95 -3.03
C CYS A 228 4.08 1.66 -4.24
N PHE A 229 4.06 2.99 -4.27
CA PHE A 229 4.71 3.76 -5.34
C PHE A 229 6.22 3.55 -5.34
N MET A 230 6.85 3.56 -4.16
CA MET A 230 8.29 3.32 -4.02
C MET A 230 8.71 1.93 -4.49
N SER A 231 7.90 0.89 -4.23
CA SER A 231 8.20 -0.48 -4.69
C SER A 231 8.25 -0.61 -6.22
N GLU A 232 7.59 0.29 -6.93
CA GLU A 232 7.49 0.29 -8.39
C GLU A 232 8.49 1.23 -9.10
N ILE A 233 9.13 2.13 -8.34
CA ILE A 233 10.13 3.07 -8.87
C ILE A 233 11.55 2.78 -8.33
N SER A 234 11.71 1.83 -7.40
CA SER A 234 13.03 1.43 -6.90
C SER A 234 13.90 0.90 -8.04
N ILE A 235 15.12 1.42 -8.11
CA ILE A 235 16.16 1.09 -9.12
C ILE A 235 16.78 -0.25 -8.79
#